data_5c9311259efa4432a9dd5f2ec6917869
#
_entry.id   5c9311259efa4432a9dd5f2ec6917869
#
_cell.length_a   1.000
_cell.length_b   1.000
_cell.length_c   1.000
_cell.angle_alpha   90.00
_cell.angle_beta   90.00
_cell.angle_gamma   90.00
#
_symmetry.space_group_name_H-M   'P 1'
#
loop_
_entity.id
_entity.type
_entity.pdbx_description
1 polymer ?
#
loop_
_entity_poly.entity_id
_entity_poly.type
_entity_poly.pdbx_seq_one_letter_code
_entity_poly.pdbx_strand_id
1 'polypeptide(L)'
;MSKLLEKYPVEVQAILSKYPAEQKRSAVMPLLYLAQRDVVHETGRLFVNEAAMADIAGLLDISTTEVGSIVGFYSLYYDHPAGRYRIQVCTDLPCALRGADQFLEALCKRLNIQPGETTADGLFTVEAVMCLAACDRAPMFQVQSGDGLTYHENQTVESALALIELLRAEVAGKRR
;
A
#
# COMPACT_ATOMS: atom_id res chain seq x y z
N MET A 1 -14.20 22.25 -7.00
CA MET A 1 -14.62 20.97 -7.60
C MET A 1 -13.63 19.90 -7.19
N SER A 2 -14.03 18.65 -6.96
CA SER A 2 -13.11 17.59 -6.51
C SER A 2 -12.13 17.24 -7.64
N LYS A 3 -10.81 17.25 -7.34
CA LYS A 3 -9.76 16.86 -8.30
C LYS A 3 -9.88 15.41 -8.71
N LEU A 4 -10.23 14.56 -7.74
CA LEU A 4 -10.42 13.12 -7.97
C LEU A 4 -11.61 12.86 -8.91
N LEU A 5 -12.71 13.60 -8.72
CA LEU A 5 -13.89 13.53 -9.59
C LEU A 5 -13.59 14.04 -11.00
N GLU A 6 -12.78 15.11 -11.14
CA GLU A 6 -12.38 15.64 -12.46
C GLU A 6 -11.48 14.65 -13.22
N LYS A 7 -10.55 14.00 -12.53
CA LYS A 7 -9.57 13.10 -13.13
C LYS A 7 -10.12 11.69 -13.40
N TYR A 8 -11.01 11.21 -12.51
CA TYR A 8 -11.58 9.84 -12.56
C TYR A 8 -13.11 9.85 -12.44
N PRO A 9 -13.84 10.57 -13.32
CA PRO A 9 -15.30 10.76 -13.15
C PRO A 9 -16.07 9.44 -13.16
N VAL A 10 -15.69 8.50 -14.02
CA VAL A 10 -16.38 7.20 -14.14
C VAL A 10 -16.18 6.35 -12.90
N GLU A 11 -14.94 6.23 -12.42
CA GLU A 11 -14.60 5.43 -11.24
C GLU A 11 -15.22 6.02 -9.96
N VAL A 12 -15.15 7.33 -9.79
CA VAL A 12 -15.75 8.01 -8.62
C VAL A 12 -17.26 7.81 -8.61
N GLN A 13 -17.95 7.99 -9.75
CA GLN A 13 -19.39 7.75 -9.83
C GLN A 13 -19.74 6.28 -9.59
N ALA A 14 -18.96 5.34 -10.13
CA ALA A 14 -19.14 3.92 -9.88
C ALA A 14 -18.93 3.54 -8.40
N ILE A 15 -18.03 4.22 -7.69
CA ILE A 15 -17.84 4.04 -6.25
C ILE A 15 -19.06 4.58 -5.50
N LEU A 16 -19.44 5.83 -5.75
CA LEU A 16 -20.53 6.50 -5.03
C LEU A 16 -21.87 5.80 -5.23
N SER A 17 -22.15 5.29 -6.45
CA SER A 17 -23.41 4.58 -6.76
C SER A 17 -23.64 3.29 -6.00
N LYS A 18 -22.60 2.74 -5.34
CA LYS A 18 -22.72 1.53 -4.49
C LYS A 18 -23.33 1.81 -3.11
N TYR A 19 -23.45 3.08 -2.74
CA TYR A 19 -23.91 3.51 -1.43
C TYR A 19 -25.16 4.38 -1.53
N PRO A 20 -26.17 4.19 -0.67
CA PRO A 20 -27.31 5.11 -0.57
C PRO A 20 -26.84 6.54 -0.29
N ALA A 21 -27.60 7.53 -0.74
CA ALA A 21 -27.22 8.95 -0.61
C ALA A 21 -26.96 9.38 0.85
N GLU A 22 -27.72 8.84 1.79
CA GLU A 22 -27.58 9.07 3.25
C GLU A 22 -26.36 8.34 3.85
N GLN A 23 -25.76 7.40 3.12
CA GLN A 23 -24.58 6.62 3.55
C GLN A 23 -23.36 6.86 2.66
N LYS A 24 -23.33 7.93 1.89
CA LYS A 24 -22.22 8.23 0.95
C LYS A 24 -20.85 8.28 1.65
N ARG A 25 -20.80 8.60 2.96
CA ARG A 25 -19.56 8.56 3.76
C ARG A 25 -18.87 7.19 3.76
N SER A 26 -19.61 6.10 3.56
CA SER A 26 -19.05 4.74 3.49
C SER A 26 -18.18 4.53 2.24
N ALA A 27 -18.26 5.42 1.26
CA ALA A 27 -17.41 5.41 0.08
C ALA A 27 -15.96 5.87 0.35
N VAL A 28 -15.64 6.33 1.58
CA VAL A 28 -14.31 6.89 1.92
C VAL A 28 -13.18 5.90 1.61
N MET A 29 -13.30 4.63 1.98
CA MET A 29 -12.24 3.64 1.78
C MET A 29 -11.93 3.38 0.29
N PRO A 30 -12.89 3.06 -0.57
CA PRO A 30 -12.60 2.89 -1.99
C PRO A 30 -12.12 4.18 -2.68
N LEU A 31 -12.52 5.36 -2.21
CA LEU A 31 -11.98 6.63 -2.70
C LEU A 31 -10.53 6.83 -2.25
N LEU A 32 -10.16 6.41 -1.03
CA LEU A 32 -8.78 6.42 -0.56
C LEU A 32 -7.87 5.51 -1.40
N TYR A 33 -8.33 4.32 -1.79
CA TYR A 33 -7.59 3.45 -2.72
C TYR A 33 -7.39 4.12 -4.08
N LEU A 34 -8.42 4.77 -4.61
CA LEU A 34 -8.32 5.50 -5.87
C LEU A 34 -7.32 6.66 -5.77
N ALA A 35 -7.38 7.44 -4.68
CA ALA A 35 -6.46 8.54 -4.41
C ALA A 35 -5.01 8.06 -4.23
N GLN A 36 -4.80 6.96 -3.50
CA GLN A 36 -3.47 6.37 -3.31
C GLN A 36 -2.87 5.88 -4.64
N ARG A 37 -3.68 5.26 -5.50
CA ARG A 37 -3.28 4.90 -6.88
C ARG A 37 -2.88 6.14 -7.69
N ASP A 38 -3.66 7.22 -7.59
CA ASP A 38 -3.37 8.48 -8.27
C ASP A 38 -2.04 9.08 -7.83
N VAL A 39 -1.80 9.15 -6.53
CA VAL A 39 -0.53 9.65 -5.96
C VAL A 39 0.66 8.81 -6.43
N VAL A 40 0.53 7.49 -6.51
CA VAL A 40 1.58 6.62 -7.06
C VAL A 40 1.87 6.94 -8.53
N HIS A 41 0.84 7.19 -9.33
CA HIS A 41 1.03 7.55 -10.75
C HIS A 41 1.76 8.89 -10.90
N GLU A 42 1.45 9.86 -10.05
CA GLU A 42 2.05 11.20 -10.11
C GLU A 42 3.46 11.25 -9.53
N THR A 43 3.68 10.60 -8.39
CA THR A 43 4.91 10.77 -7.59
C THR A 43 5.83 9.56 -7.61
N GLY A 44 5.35 8.41 -8.05
CA GLY A 44 6.04 7.13 -7.91
C GLY A 44 6.09 6.60 -6.47
N ARG A 45 5.38 7.22 -5.51
CA ARG A 45 5.39 6.88 -4.07
C ARG A 45 3.98 6.51 -3.61
N LEU A 46 3.89 5.47 -2.77
CA LEU A 46 2.62 4.96 -2.25
C LEU A 46 2.26 5.65 -0.93
N PHE A 47 1.28 6.52 -0.96
CA PHE A 47 0.70 7.17 0.23
C PHE A 47 -0.57 7.95 -0.14
N VAL A 48 -1.28 8.45 0.89
CA VAL A 48 -2.40 9.39 0.72
C VAL A 48 -1.94 10.74 1.26
N ASN A 49 -1.82 11.74 0.41
CA ASN A 49 -1.41 13.08 0.82
C ASN A 49 -2.58 13.90 1.39
N GLU A 50 -2.27 14.98 2.11
CA GLU A 50 -3.27 15.87 2.72
C GLU A 50 -4.25 16.44 1.70
N ALA A 51 -3.79 16.76 0.49
CA ALA A 51 -4.64 17.30 -0.56
C ALA A 51 -5.69 16.28 -1.02
N ALA A 52 -5.32 15.00 -1.13
CA ALA A 52 -6.25 13.91 -1.45
C ALA A 52 -7.25 13.67 -0.32
N MET A 53 -6.80 13.72 0.94
CA MET A 53 -7.70 13.60 2.11
C MET A 53 -8.72 14.75 2.15
N ALA A 54 -8.29 15.98 1.91
CA ALA A 54 -9.16 17.14 1.85
C ALA A 54 -10.17 17.08 0.68
N ASP A 55 -9.73 16.57 -0.47
CA ASP A 55 -10.58 16.39 -1.64
C ASP A 55 -11.69 15.36 -1.41
N ILE A 56 -11.34 14.20 -0.80
CA ILE A 56 -12.31 13.17 -0.42
C ILE A 56 -13.28 13.69 0.65
N ALA A 57 -12.77 14.42 1.65
CA ALA A 57 -13.59 15.02 2.69
C ALA A 57 -14.67 15.94 2.10
N GLY A 58 -14.29 16.83 1.17
CA GLY A 58 -15.21 17.71 0.47
C GLY A 58 -16.22 16.96 -0.41
N LEU A 59 -15.79 15.89 -1.09
CA LEU A 59 -16.67 15.06 -1.93
C LEU A 59 -17.74 14.33 -1.11
N LEU A 60 -17.39 13.87 0.08
CA LEU A 60 -18.28 13.10 0.95
C LEU A 60 -19.04 13.94 1.99
N ASP A 61 -18.72 15.24 2.11
CA ASP A 61 -19.27 16.15 3.13
C ASP A 61 -18.97 15.65 4.56
N ILE A 62 -17.71 15.29 4.80
CA ILE A 62 -17.16 14.91 6.11
C ILE A 62 -15.91 15.74 6.41
N SER A 63 -15.42 15.69 7.65
CA SER A 63 -14.19 16.42 8.01
C SER A 63 -12.93 15.72 7.49
N THR A 64 -11.88 16.49 7.21
CA THR A 64 -10.56 15.95 6.87
C THR A 64 -10.00 15.09 8.01
N THR A 65 -10.32 15.42 9.27
CA THR A 65 -9.95 14.61 10.44
C THR A 65 -10.56 13.22 10.39
N GLU A 66 -11.84 13.08 9.97
CA GLU A 66 -12.47 11.77 9.82
C GLU A 66 -11.76 10.95 8.73
N VAL A 67 -11.42 11.55 7.59
CA VAL A 67 -10.65 10.87 6.54
C VAL A 67 -9.27 10.47 7.06
N GLY A 68 -8.55 11.38 7.74
CA GLY A 68 -7.25 11.12 8.34
C GLY A 68 -7.28 10.02 9.40
N SER A 69 -8.35 9.95 10.21
CA SER A 69 -8.49 8.87 11.20
C SER A 69 -8.60 7.48 10.55
N ILE A 70 -9.24 7.38 9.38
CA ILE A 70 -9.31 6.14 8.61
C ILE A 70 -7.95 5.78 8.02
N VAL A 71 -7.23 6.76 7.49
CA VAL A 71 -5.85 6.55 6.98
C VAL A 71 -4.92 6.06 8.10
N GLY A 72 -5.00 6.65 9.29
CA GLY A 72 -4.19 6.23 10.44
C GLY A 72 -4.61 4.90 11.07
N PHE A 73 -5.86 4.47 10.89
CA PHE A 73 -6.36 3.21 11.47
C PHE A 73 -6.07 1.98 10.59
N TYR A 74 -6.22 2.09 9.27
CA TYR A 74 -6.08 0.96 8.35
C TYR A 74 -4.66 0.87 7.80
N SER A 75 -3.98 -0.25 8.04
CA SER A 75 -2.57 -0.49 7.67
C SER A 75 -2.28 -0.50 6.16
N LEU A 76 -3.31 -0.55 5.31
CA LEU A 76 -3.16 -0.46 3.86
C LEU A 76 -3.10 1.00 3.34
N TYR A 77 -3.36 1.99 4.19
CA TYR A 77 -3.13 3.39 3.88
C TYR A 77 -1.87 3.88 4.57
N TYR A 78 -1.25 4.90 4.01
CA TYR A 78 -0.05 5.54 4.53
C TYR A 78 -0.19 7.04 4.38
N ASP A 79 0.11 7.80 5.41
CA ASP A 79 0.02 9.26 5.43
C ASP A 79 1.33 9.96 5.05
N HIS A 80 2.40 9.20 4.83
CA HIS A 80 3.71 9.68 4.42
C HIS A 80 4.29 8.83 3.27
N PRO A 81 5.22 9.39 2.47
CA PRO A 81 5.72 8.73 1.28
C PRO A 81 6.43 7.41 1.56
N ALA A 82 5.81 6.28 1.22
CA ALA A 82 6.46 4.97 1.16
C ALA A 82 7.15 4.74 -0.20
N GLY A 83 7.77 3.59 -0.39
CA GLY A 83 8.23 3.13 -1.70
C GLY A 83 7.05 2.94 -2.67
N ARG A 84 7.35 2.83 -3.96
CA ARG A 84 6.34 2.45 -4.97
C ARG A 84 5.67 1.12 -4.65
N TYR A 85 6.44 0.22 -4.07
CA TYR A 85 6.01 -1.09 -3.59
C TYR A 85 6.25 -1.18 -2.08
N ARG A 86 5.23 -1.55 -1.32
CA ARG A 86 5.36 -1.88 0.10
C ARG A 86 5.38 -3.40 0.24
N ILE A 87 6.48 -3.93 0.76
CA ILE A 87 6.67 -5.35 1.06
C ILE A 87 6.35 -5.55 2.54
N GLN A 88 5.20 -6.12 2.83
CA GLN A 88 4.67 -6.30 4.16
C GLN A 88 4.86 -7.75 4.59
N VAL A 89 5.88 -8.00 5.41
CA VAL A 89 6.23 -9.35 5.90
C VAL A 89 5.42 -9.67 7.15
N CYS A 90 4.69 -10.78 7.12
CA CYS A 90 3.96 -11.25 8.31
C CYS A 90 4.94 -11.77 9.36
N THR A 91 4.93 -11.14 10.55
CA THR A 91 5.76 -11.51 11.71
C THR A 91 4.91 -11.93 12.92
N ASP A 92 3.62 -12.24 12.71
CA ASP A 92 2.77 -12.75 13.76
C ASP A 92 3.28 -14.11 14.26
N LEU A 93 2.93 -14.48 15.50
CA LEU A 93 3.50 -15.62 16.23
C LEU A 93 3.64 -16.90 15.38
N PRO A 94 2.62 -17.38 14.64
CA PRO A 94 2.78 -18.58 13.82
C PRO A 94 3.82 -18.43 12.70
N CYS A 95 3.94 -17.22 12.12
CA CYS A 95 4.92 -16.94 11.08
C CYS A 95 6.34 -16.81 11.67
N ALA A 96 6.47 -16.15 12.83
CA ALA A 96 7.71 -16.03 13.57
C ALA A 96 8.30 -17.40 13.94
N LEU A 97 7.46 -18.33 14.44
CA LEU A 97 7.84 -19.72 14.72
C LEU A 97 8.34 -20.50 13.48
N ARG A 98 7.98 -20.05 12.30
CA ARG A 98 8.41 -20.59 11.00
C ARG A 98 9.55 -19.80 10.36
N GLY A 99 10.20 -18.89 11.10
CA GLY A 99 11.38 -18.15 10.67
C GLY A 99 11.12 -16.82 9.97
N ALA A 100 9.92 -16.22 10.14
CA ALA A 100 9.59 -14.95 9.48
C ALA A 100 10.43 -13.78 9.98
N ASP A 101 10.80 -13.75 11.28
CA ASP A 101 11.66 -12.70 11.83
C ASP A 101 13.06 -12.73 11.21
N GLN A 102 13.66 -13.92 11.11
CA GLN A 102 14.97 -14.12 10.47
C GLN A 102 14.91 -13.80 8.97
N PHE A 103 13.80 -14.14 8.31
CA PHE A 103 13.57 -13.78 6.91
C PHE A 103 13.54 -12.25 6.72
N LEU A 104 12.76 -11.52 7.54
CA LEU A 104 12.66 -10.06 7.49
C LEU A 104 14.02 -9.40 7.71
N GLU A 105 14.73 -9.79 8.78
CA GLU A 105 16.06 -9.26 9.10
C GLU A 105 17.05 -9.47 7.96
N ALA A 106 17.10 -10.70 7.42
CA ALA A 106 18.00 -11.04 6.32
C ALA A 106 17.66 -10.29 5.03
N LEU A 107 16.37 -10.13 4.71
CA LEU A 107 15.92 -9.37 3.54
C LEU A 107 16.30 -7.89 3.67
N CYS A 108 16.00 -7.26 4.82
CA CYS A 108 16.35 -5.87 5.07
C CYS A 108 17.87 -5.64 5.01
N LYS A 109 18.67 -6.54 5.60
CA LYS A 109 20.14 -6.50 5.50
C LYS A 109 20.65 -6.54 4.06
N ARG A 110 20.06 -7.38 3.22
CA ARG A 110 20.43 -7.50 1.79
C ARG A 110 20.04 -6.26 0.99
N LEU A 111 19.01 -5.54 1.39
CA LEU A 111 18.54 -4.29 0.78
C LEU A 111 19.22 -3.05 1.39
N ASN A 112 20.04 -3.22 2.43
CA ASN A 112 20.70 -2.16 3.20
C ASN A 112 19.72 -1.13 3.77
N ILE A 113 18.65 -1.63 4.41
CA ILE A 113 17.62 -0.84 5.10
C ILE A 113 17.27 -1.49 6.44
N GLN A 114 16.57 -0.76 7.30
CA GLN A 114 15.90 -1.31 8.48
C GLN A 114 14.42 -1.58 8.17
N PRO A 115 13.74 -2.45 8.95
CA PRO A 115 12.28 -2.60 8.85
C PRO A 115 11.58 -1.25 9.00
N GLY A 116 10.65 -0.94 8.09
CA GLY A 116 9.95 0.35 7.98
C GLY A 116 10.63 1.36 7.05
N GLU A 117 11.88 1.13 6.67
CA GLU A 117 12.59 2.05 5.77
C GLU A 117 12.35 1.73 4.28
N THR A 118 12.63 2.73 3.46
CA THR A 118 12.55 2.66 2.00
C THR A 118 13.95 2.56 1.39
N THR A 119 14.12 1.71 0.39
CA THR A 119 15.38 1.57 -0.37
C THR A 119 15.80 2.91 -0.99
N ALA A 120 17.11 3.10 -1.18
CA ALA A 120 17.69 4.36 -1.67
C ALA A 120 17.16 4.78 -3.06
N ASP A 121 16.71 3.81 -3.88
CA ASP A 121 16.07 4.06 -5.17
C ASP A 121 14.60 4.55 -5.05
N GLY A 122 14.05 4.57 -3.82
CA GLY A 122 12.68 4.98 -3.54
C GLY A 122 11.62 3.96 -3.97
N LEU A 123 12.02 2.75 -4.38
CA LEU A 123 11.07 1.79 -4.94
C LEU A 123 10.42 0.88 -3.90
N PHE A 124 11.14 0.45 -2.86
CA PHE A 124 10.64 -0.55 -1.93
C PHE A 124 10.67 -0.06 -0.48
N THR A 125 9.55 -0.16 0.21
CA THR A 125 9.49 -0.10 1.68
C THR A 125 9.24 -1.51 2.19
N VAL A 126 10.07 -1.98 3.14
CA VAL A 126 9.91 -3.31 3.75
C VAL A 126 9.53 -3.13 5.20
N GLU A 127 8.43 -3.73 5.62
CA GLU A 127 7.89 -3.56 6.98
C GLU A 127 7.37 -4.87 7.56
N ALA A 128 7.41 -4.96 8.90
CA ALA A 128 6.73 -6.01 9.65
C ALA A 128 5.24 -5.69 9.75
N VAL A 129 4.39 -6.69 9.53
CA VAL A 129 2.94 -6.56 9.75
C VAL A 129 2.41 -7.74 10.56
N MET A 130 1.22 -7.53 11.15
CA MET A 130 0.49 -8.58 11.81
C MET A 130 -0.12 -9.56 10.77
N CYS A 131 -0.88 -10.52 11.24
CA CYS A 131 -1.38 -11.66 10.50
C CYS A 131 -1.93 -11.35 9.10
N LEU A 132 -1.34 -11.99 8.08
CA LEU A 132 -1.81 -11.99 6.69
C LEU A 132 -2.62 -13.25 6.33
N ALA A 133 -3.04 -14.03 7.33
CA ALA A 133 -3.90 -15.22 7.23
C ALA A 133 -3.36 -16.37 6.34
N ALA A 134 -2.03 -16.50 6.18
CA ALA A 134 -1.38 -17.59 5.42
C ALA A 134 -0.26 -18.24 6.24
N CYS A 135 -0.52 -18.56 7.51
CA CYS A 135 0.49 -19.05 8.47
C CYS A 135 1.08 -20.40 8.10
N ASP A 136 0.31 -21.27 7.42
CA ASP A 136 0.76 -22.56 6.91
C ASP A 136 1.78 -22.44 5.76
N ARG A 137 1.89 -21.25 5.17
CA ARG A 137 2.75 -20.92 4.03
C ARG A 137 3.86 -19.93 4.37
N ALA A 138 4.16 -19.75 5.66
CA ALA A 138 5.25 -18.87 6.12
C ALA A 138 6.64 -19.49 5.85
N PRO A 139 7.69 -18.66 5.65
CA PRO A 139 7.68 -17.21 5.57
C PRO A 139 6.89 -16.68 4.38
N MET A 140 6.14 -15.60 4.59
CA MET A 140 5.34 -15.01 3.53
C MET A 140 5.25 -13.48 3.69
N PHE A 141 4.99 -12.80 2.59
CA PHE A 141 4.72 -11.38 2.56
C PHE A 141 3.67 -11.04 1.51
N GLN A 142 3.08 -9.86 1.63
CA GLN A 142 2.32 -9.26 0.53
C GLN A 142 3.07 -8.06 -0.04
N VAL A 143 2.89 -7.81 -1.33
CA VAL A 143 3.34 -6.59 -2.01
C VAL A 143 2.13 -5.73 -2.29
N GLN A 144 2.12 -4.53 -1.74
CA GLN A 144 1.15 -3.49 -2.07
C GLN A 144 1.75 -2.53 -3.09
N SER A 145 0.98 -2.23 -4.14
CA SER A 145 1.32 -1.25 -5.17
C SER A 145 0.10 -0.38 -5.50
N GLY A 146 0.26 0.56 -6.43
CA GLY A 146 -0.88 1.31 -6.97
C GLY A 146 -1.90 0.44 -7.71
N ASP A 147 -1.49 -0.74 -8.18
CA ASP A 147 -2.33 -1.68 -8.93
C ASP A 147 -3.04 -2.71 -8.02
N GLY A 148 -2.71 -2.75 -6.72
CA GLY A 148 -3.34 -3.64 -5.76
C GLY A 148 -2.38 -4.40 -4.86
N LEU A 149 -2.81 -5.58 -4.40
CA LEU A 149 -2.12 -6.46 -3.46
C LEU A 149 -1.81 -7.80 -4.13
N THR A 150 -0.59 -8.30 -3.93
CA THR A 150 -0.21 -9.66 -4.33
C THR A 150 0.43 -10.40 -3.15
N TYR A 151 0.05 -11.67 -2.95
CA TYR A 151 0.59 -12.54 -1.91
C TYR A 151 1.75 -13.37 -2.45
N HIS A 152 2.80 -13.52 -1.63
CA HIS A 152 3.98 -14.32 -1.91
C HIS A 152 4.25 -15.26 -0.74
N GLU A 153 3.94 -16.53 -0.95
CA GLU A 153 3.97 -17.58 0.07
C GLU A 153 5.25 -18.44 -0.04
N ASN A 154 5.62 -19.13 1.06
CA ASN A 154 6.78 -20.04 1.12
C ASN A 154 8.08 -19.38 0.63
N GLN A 155 8.34 -18.18 1.10
CA GLN A 155 9.43 -17.36 0.57
C GLN A 155 10.78 -17.66 1.22
N THR A 156 11.82 -17.58 0.41
CA THR A 156 13.22 -17.46 0.84
C THR A 156 13.70 -16.03 0.53
N VAL A 157 14.83 -15.65 1.13
CA VAL A 157 15.44 -14.33 0.85
C VAL A 157 15.81 -14.23 -0.64
N GLU A 158 16.27 -15.29 -1.25
CA GLU A 158 16.64 -15.36 -2.68
C GLU A 158 15.44 -15.18 -3.58
N SER A 159 14.30 -15.83 -3.29
CA SER A 159 13.07 -15.66 -4.08
C SER A 159 12.49 -14.24 -3.95
N ALA A 160 12.54 -13.67 -2.75
CA ALA A 160 12.12 -12.27 -2.51
C ALA A 160 13.01 -11.28 -3.27
N LEU A 161 14.33 -11.45 -3.26
CA LEU A 161 15.25 -10.62 -4.03
C LEU A 161 15.04 -10.74 -5.54
N ALA A 162 14.79 -11.95 -6.05
CA ALA A 162 14.48 -12.16 -7.46
C ALA A 162 13.21 -11.41 -7.88
N LEU A 163 12.15 -11.43 -7.05
CA LEU A 163 10.94 -10.64 -7.28
C LEU A 163 11.24 -9.14 -7.28
N ILE A 164 12.02 -8.65 -6.31
CA ILE A 164 12.41 -7.23 -6.23
C ILE A 164 13.13 -6.78 -7.49
N GLU A 165 14.05 -7.59 -8.04
CA GLU A 165 14.75 -7.27 -9.29
C GLU A 165 13.80 -7.26 -10.51
N LEU A 166 12.81 -8.16 -10.56
CA LEU A 166 11.78 -8.13 -11.60
C LEU A 166 10.96 -6.84 -11.53
N LEU A 167 10.51 -6.44 -10.35
CA LEU A 167 9.75 -5.20 -10.15
C LEU A 167 10.59 -3.95 -10.49
N ARG A 168 11.90 -3.95 -10.20
CA ARG A 168 12.83 -2.88 -10.64
C ARG A 168 12.91 -2.79 -12.16
N ALA A 169 13.06 -3.92 -12.82
CA ALA A 169 13.14 -3.98 -14.28
C ALA A 169 11.84 -3.47 -14.94
N GLU A 170 10.66 -3.79 -14.40
CA GLU A 170 9.37 -3.29 -14.87
C GLU A 170 9.28 -1.75 -14.80
N VAL A 171 9.73 -1.17 -13.67
CA VAL A 171 9.73 0.30 -13.52
C VAL A 171 10.70 0.95 -14.52
N ALA A 172 11.88 0.36 -14.71
CA ALA A 172 12.86 0.85 -15.68
C ALA A 172 12.35 0.77 -17.13
N GLY A 173 11.61 -0.29 -17.47
CA GLY A 173 10.99 -0.48 -18.79
C GLY A 173 9.85 0.51 -19.08
N LYS A 174 9.07 0.89 -18.08
CA LYS A 174 7.97 1.87 -18.21
C LYS A 174 8.44 3.33 -18.33
N ARG A 175 9.72 3.62 -18.03
CA ARG A 175 10.34 4.96 -18.16
C ARG A 175 10.98 5.23 -19.54
N ARG A 176 10.98 4.26 -20.43
CA ARG A 176 11.46 4.39 -21.83
C ARG A 176 10.28 4.59 -22.76
#